data_8bbf1c9b3e0f153f62e6654e738c4f94
#
_entry.id   8bbf1c9b3e0f153f62e6654e738c4f94
#
_cell.length_a   1.000
_cell.length_b   1.000
_cell.length_c   1.000
_cell.angle_alpha   90.00
_cell.angle_beta   90.00
_cell.angle_gamma   90.00
#
_symmetry.space_group_name_H-M   'P 1'
#
loop_
_entity.id
_entity.type
_entity.pdbx_description
1 polymer ?
#
loop_
_entity_poly.entity_id
_entity_poly.type
_entity_poly.pdbx_seq_one_letter_code
_entity_poly.pdbx_strand_id
1 'polypeptide(L)'
;MSYSINGGTFQIDMPLLTFCRQLLDDKHEEVVLLDVYNNPIKVEIKDFYEEIKTRYFEVTNDYYAEYEKLRKARKVHKVLDLNEKGE
;
A
#
# COMPACT_ATOMS: atom_id res chain seq x y z
N MET A 1 -8.71 0.69 -1.11
CA MET A 1 -8.20 0.08 -2.35
C MET A 1 -8.47 -1.41 -2.34
N SER A 2 -9.01 -1.93 -3.40
CA SER A 2 -9.35 -3.35 -3.43
C SER A 2 -8.69 -4.05 -4.61
N TYR A 3 -8.55 -5.34 -4.49
CA TYR A 3 -7.90 -6.17 -5.49
C TYR A 3 -8.65 -7.50 -5.57
N SER A 4 -9.03 -7.89 -6.76
CA SER A 4 -9.79 -9.14 -6.95
C SER A 4 -8.89 -10.18 -7.60
N ILE A 5 -8.87 -11.36 -7.02
CA ILE A 5 -8.08 -12.46 -7.56
C ILE A 5 -8.72 -13.78 -7.16
N ASN A 6 -8.74 -14.71 -8.09
CA ASN A 6 -9.25 -16.09 -7.85
C ASN A 6 -10.65 -16.09 -7.27
N GLY A 7 -11.47 -15.14 -7.69
CA GLY A 7 -12.85 -15.07 -7.22
C GLY A 7 -13.03 -14.37 -5.89
N GLY A 8 -11.97 -13.84 -5.31
CA GLY A 8 -12.06 -13.13 -4.03
C GLY A 8 -11.72 -11.65 -4.18
N THR A 9 -12.15 -10.87 -3.21
CA THR A 9 -11.88 -9.45 -3.18
C THR A 9 -11.15 -9.12 -1.89
N PHE A 10 -10.02 -8.45 -1.99
CA PHE A 10 -9.20 -8.12 -0.84
C PHE A 10 -9.02 -6.62 -0.70
N GLN A 11 -9.03 -6.16 0.53
CA GLN A 11 -8.73 -4.76 0.83
C GLN A 11 -7.22 -4.67 1.02
N ILE A 12 -6.55 -3.88 0.17
CA ILE A 12 -5.10 -3.74 0.27
C ILE A 12 -4.78 -2.65 1.27
N ASP A 13 -4.15 -3.03 2.37
CA ASP A 13 -3.76 -2.10 3.42
C ASP A 13 -2.50 -2.65 4.09
N MET A 14 -1.95 -1.88 5.00
CA MET A 14 -0.72 -2.30 5.68
C MET A 14 -0.88 -3.59 6.48
N PRO A 15 -1.98 -3.78 7.21
CA PRO A 15 -2.13 -5.05 7.91
C PRO A 15 -2.08 -6.26 6.97
N LEU A 16 -2.68 -6.15 5.79
CA LEU A 16 -2.64 -7.26 4.84
C LEU A 16 -1.21 -7.46 4.33
N LEU A 17 -0.52 -6.37 4.01
CA LEU A 17 0.86 -6.47 3.55
C LEU A 17 1.75 -7.11 4.61
N THR A 18 1.60 -6.68 5.85
CA THR A 18 2.40 -7.21 6.94
C THR A 18 2.14 -8.69 7.14
N PHE A 19 0.88 -9.08 7.10
CA PHE A 19 0.52 -10.49 7.28
C PHE A 19 1.10 -11.35 6.16
N CYS A 20 1.01 -10.88 4.91
CA CYS A 20 1.56 -11.63 3.79
C CYS A 20 3.06 -11.72 3.85
N ARG A 21 3.73 -10.66 4.32
CA ARG A 21 5.17 -10.68 4.48
C ARG A 21 5.57 -11.70 5.53
N GLN A 22 4.79 -11.79 6.60
CA GLN A 22 5.03 -12.77 7.64
C GLN A 22 4.92 -14.18 7.07
N LEU A 23 3.90 -14.42 6.24
CA LEU A 23 3.73 -15.74 5.64
C LEU A 23 4.90 -16.08 4.73
N LEU A 24 5.42 -15.10 4.00
CA LEU A 24 6.58 -15.34 3.17
C LEU A 24 7.82 -15.64 4.01
N ASP A 25 8.00 -14.92 5.09
CA ASP A 25 9.13 -15.15 5.98
C ASP A 25 9.06 -16.55 6.58
N ASP A 26 7.86 -17.06 6.80
CA ASP A 26 7.65 -18.39 7.31
C ASP A 26 7.69 -19.45 6.20
N LYS A 27 7.99 -19.01 4.98
CA LYS A 27 8.19 -19.91 3.83
C LYS A 27 6.95 -20.66 3.40
N HIS A 28 5.78 -20.05 3.59
CA HIS A 28 4.57 -20.60 3.05
C HIS A 28 4.53 -20.37 1.54
N GLU A 29 3.93 -21.26 0.80
CA GLU A 29 3.82 -21.09 -0.65
C GLU A 29 2.38 -20.80 -1.05
N GLU A 30 1.48 -21.73 -0.78
CA GLU A 30 0.08 -21.49 -1.03
C GLU A 30 -0.63 -21.38 0.29
N VAL A 31 -1.51 -20.42 0.40
CA VAL A 31 -2.27 -20.25 1.63
C VAL A 31 -3.71 -19.93 1.28
N VAL A 32 -4.60 -20.14 2.23
CA VAL A 32 -6.01 -19.79 2.07
C VAL A 32 -6.24 -18.55 2.92
N LEU A 33 -6.68 -17.48 2.28
CA LEU A 33 -6.97 -16.23 2.98
C LEU A 33 -8.45 -15.93 2.86
N LEU A 34 -8.99 -15.28 3.86
CA LEU A 34 -10.38 -14.84 3.78
C LEU A 34 -10.44 -13.49 3.10
N ASP A 35 -11.32 -13.33 2.13
CA ASP A 35 -11.47 -12.06 1.46
C ASP A 35 -12.41 -11.16 2.27
N VAL A 36 -12.75 -9.99 1.74
CA VAL A 36 -13.58 -9.04 2.48
C VAL A 36 -14.98 -9.56 2.78
N TYR A 37 -15.41 -10.61 2.07
CA TYR A 37 -16.72 -11.22 2.30
C TYR A 37 -16.58 -12.52 3.07
N ASN A 38 -15.41 -12.77 3.63
CA ASN A 38 -15.12 -13.98 4.40
C ASN A 38 -15.16 -15.26 3.58
N ASN A 39 -14.88 -15.15 2.29
CA ASN A 39 -14.76 -16.34 1.44
C ASN A 39 -13.32 -16.83 1.50
N PRO A 40 -13.11 -18.14 1.63
CA PRO A 40 -11.75 -18.68 1.64
C PRO A 40 -11.19 -18.73 0.22
N ILE A 41 -10.09 -18.03 0.01
CA ILE A 41 -9.50 -17.91 -1.32
C ILE A 41 -8.08 -18.45 -1.23
N LYS A 42 -7.74 -19.38 -2.11
CA LYS A 42 -6.40 -19.93 -2.15
C LYS A 42 -5.54 -19.06 -3.04
N VAL A 43 -4.42 -18.63 -2.55
CA VAL A 43 -3.50 -17.78 -3.29
C VAL A 43 -2.09 -18.31 -3.15
N GLU A 44 -1.27 -18.02 -4.16
CA GLU A 44 0.15 -18.26 -4.11
C GLU A 44 0.75 -17.04 -3.46
N ILE A 45 1.26 -17.18 -2.24
CA ILE A 45 1.55 -16.03 -1.41
C ILE A 45 2.62 -15.10 -1.99
N LYS A 46 3.60 -15.65 -2.68
CA LYS A 46 4.64 -14.80 -3.25
C LYS A 46 4.07 -13.88 -4.32
N ASP A 47 3.31 -14.43 -5.25
CA ASP A 47 2.72 -13.65 -6.31
C ASP A 47 1.68 -12.68 -5.76
N PHE A 48 0.89 -13.14 -4.80
CA PHE A 48 -0.12 -12.30 -4.19
C PHE A 48 0.52 -11.10 -3.49
N TYR A 49 1.56 -11.35 -2.72
CA TYR A 49 2.25 -10.29 -1.99
C TYR A 49 2.88 -9.28 -2.95
N GLU A 50 3.54 -9.78 -4.01
CA GLU A 50 4.17 -8.88 -4.96
C GLU A 50 3.15 -7.99 -5.63
N GLU A 51 2.00 -8.54 -5.96
CA GLU A 51 0.97 -7.76 -6.62
C GLU A 51 0.37 -6.71 -5.69
N ILE A 52 0.00 -7.09 -4.45
CA ILE A 52 -0.60 -6.13 -3.55
C ILE A 52 0.40 -5.08 -3.11
N LYS A 53 1.66 -5.46 -2.98
CA LYS A 53 2.70 -4.51 -2.64
C LYS A 53 2.86 -3.47 -3.74
N THR A 54 2.90 -3.91 -4.98
CA THR A 54 3.04 -3.01 -6.11
C THR A 54 1.87 -2.04 -6.17
N ARG A 55 0.64 -2.55 -6.01
CA ARG A 55 -0.54 -1.70 -6.05
C ARG A 55 -0.57 -0.71 -4.91
N TYR A 56 -0.20 -1.15 -3.72
CA TYR A 56 -0.20 -0.28 -2.56
C TYR A 56 0.79 0.88 -2.75
N PHE A 57 1.99 0.56 -3.21
CA PHE A 57 3.00 1.60 -3.37
C PHE A 57 2.73 2.52 -4.55
N GLU A 58 2.05 2.03 -5.58
CA GLU A 58 1.63 2.91 -6.66
C GLU A 58 0.70 3.99 -6.12
N VAL A 59 -0.27 3.61 -5.32
CA VAL A 59 -1.22 4.56 -4.78
C VAL A 59 -0.56 5.51 -3.80
N THR A 60 0.30 5.00 -2.93
CA THR A 60 0.96 5.86 -1.95
C THR A 60 1.95 6.79 -2.62
N ASN A 61 2.59 6.35 -3.69
CA ASN A 61 3.49 7.24 -4.42
C ASN A 61 2.71 8.38 -5.08
N ASP A 62 1.50 8.10 -5.58
CA ASP A 62 0.66 9.13 -6.15
C ASP A 62 0.23 10.13 -5.07
N TYR A 63 -0.15 9.64 -3.90
CA TYR A 63 -0.50 10.49 -2.79
C TYR A 63 0.70 11.36 -2.37
N TYR A 64 1.87 10.78 -2.36
CA TYR A 64 3.05 11.51 -1.96
C TYR A 64 3.37 12.61 -2.98
N ALA A 65 3.22 12.31 -4.25
CA ALA A 65 3.46 13.31 -5.29
C ALA A 65 2.51 14.48 -5.14
N GLU A 66 1.23 14.22 -4.87
CA GLU A 66 0.26 15.26 -4.65
C GLU A 66 0.61 16.07 -3.40
N TYR A 67 1.00 15.38 -2.35
CA TYR A 67 1.36 16.02 -1.11
C TYR A 67 2.57 16.93 -1.33
N GLU A 68 3.55 16.47 -2.09
CA GLU A 68 4.75 17.25 -2.36
C GLU A 68 4.41 18.52 -3.13
N LYS A 69 3.50 18.44 -4.06
CA LYS A 69 3.10 19.62 -4.80
C LYS A 69 2.48 20.65 -3.87
N LEU A 70 1.58 20.22 -3.02
CA LEU A 70 0.94 21.11 -2.07
C LEU A 70 1.95 21.66 -1.08
N ARG A 71 2.85 20.84 -0.64
CA ARG A 71 3.84 21.25 0.32
C ARG A 71 4.78 22.28 -0.27
N LYS A 72 5.18 22.11 -1.53
CA LYS A 72 6.03 23.05 -2.18
C LYS A 72 5.36 24.40 -2.34
N ALA A 73 4.09 24.39 -2.71
CA ALA A 73 3.34 25.62 -2.83
C ALA A 73 3.30 26.36 -1.49
N ARG A 74 3.04 25.63 -0.42
CA ARG A 74 3.00 26.23 0.89
C ARG A 74 4.35 26.70 1.33
N LYS A 75 5.37 25.97 0.95
CA LYS A 75 6.70 26.32 1.33
C LYS A 75 7.09 27.64 0.70
N VAL A 76 6.67 27.87 -0.52
CA VAL A 76 6.96 29.13 -1.16
C VAL A 76 6.36 30.27 -0.34
N HIS A 77 5.13 30.10 0.10
CA HIS A 77 4.52 31.09 0.93
C HIS A 77 5.27 31.26 2.21
N LYS A 78 5.67 30.17 2.80
CA LYS A 78 6.39 30.27 4.03
C LYS A 78 7.70 30.93 3.90
N VAL A 79 8.36 30.71 2.82
CA VAL A 79 9.65 31.33 2.61
C VAL A 79 9.46 32.84 2.58
N LEU A 80 8.37 33.28 2.01
CA LEU A 80 8.13 34.69 1.99
C LEU A 80 7.90 35.20 3.40
N ASP A 81 7.23 34.43 4.21
CA ASP A 81 6.96 34.82 5.55
C ASP A 81 8.12 34.64 6.44
N LEU A 82 8.61 33.48 6.52
CA LEU A 82 9.59 33.17 7.46
C LEU A 82 10.86 33.20 6.89
N ASN A 83 11.02 32.64 5.86
CA ASN A 83 12.22 32.62 5.25
C ASN A 83 13.33 32.36 6.13
N GLU A 84 13.27 32.64 7.24
CA GLU A 84 14.36 32.49 8.04
C GLU A 84 14.63 31.13 8.31
N LYS A 85 13.74 30.42 8.50
CA LYS A 85 13.96 29.15 8.85
C LYS A 85 14.53 28.50 7.87
N GLY A 86 14.36 28.93 6.88
CA GLY A 86 14.97 28.33 5.86
C GLY A 86 14.83 26.93 6.03
N GLU A 87 14.50 26.51 6.64
CA GLU A 87 14.51 25.27 6.69
C GLU A 87 13.84 24.83 6.09
#